data_a48fe20953d35a2868dbe5ca991001a1
#
_entry.id   a48fe20953d35a2868dbe5ca991001a1
#
_cell.length_a   1.000
_cell.length_b   1.000
_cell.length_c   1.000
_cell.angle_alpha   90.00
_cell.angle_beta   90.00
_cell.angle_gamma   90.00
#
_symmetry.space_group_name_H-M   'P 1'
#
loop_
_entity.id
_entity.type
_entity.pdbx_description
1 polymer ?
#
loop_
_entity_poly.entity_id
_entity_poly.type
_entity_poly.pdbx_seq_one_letter_code
_entity_poly.pdbx_strand_id
1 'polypeptide(L)'
;MSDLPVMQTLDDSLRWLDRLERAPQPKAIGAWPLGAVLEHMAQSIEMSMDGFPQAKGAFFQKTAGSAAFALFKWRGRMSHGLADPIPGAPALGGGADWRPAAIRLRQAMTRFNAYNGPLKPHFAYGALSKPEFALAHNLHIINHQDEIMLS
;
A
#
# COMPACT_ATOMS: atom_id res chain seq x y z
N MET A 1 -9.08 -16.85 19.39
CA MET A 1 -8.25 -15.76 18.87
C MET A 1 -7.38 -16.32 17.77
N SER A 2 -7.73 -16.00 16.55
CA SER A 2 -6.86 -16.39 15.46
C SER A 2 -5.59 -15.54 15.58
N ASP A 3 -4.49 -16.18 15.89
CA ASP A 3 -3.21 -15.60 15.60
C ASP A 3 -3.14 -15.42 14.09
N LEU A 4 -3.59 -14.25 13.64
CA LEU A 4 -3.27 -13.85 12.29
C LEU A 4 -1.75 -13.91 12.21
N PRO A 5 -1.19 -14.70 11.31
CA PRO A 5 0.25 -14.70 11.15
C PRO A 5 0.67 -13.25 10.96
N VAL A 6 1.63 -12.82 11.76
CA VAL A 6 2.22 -11.50 11.59
C VAL A 6 2.74 -11.49 10.16
N MET A 7 2.04 -10.78 9.28
CA MET A 7 2.42 -10.70 7.87
C MET A 7 3.71 -9.90 7.79
N GLN A 8 4.85 -10.60 7.81
CA GLN A 8 6.16 -9.99 7.74
C GLN A 8 6.62 -9.76 6.29
N THR A 9 5.82 -10.22 5.33
CA THR A 9 6.12 -10.12 3.91
C THR A 9 4.88 -9.67 3.15
N LEU A 10 5.05 -9.35 1.87
CA LEU A 10 3.94 -8.99 0.98
C LEU A 10 3.43 -10.20 0.18
N ASP A 11 3.70 -11.41 0.62
CA ASP A 11 3.35 -12.62 -0.13
C ASP A 11 1.83 -12.78 -0.32
N ASP A 12 1.03 -12.44 0.69
CA ASP A 12 -0.44 -12.49 0.57
C ASP A 12 -0.94 -11.47 -0.46
N SER A 13 -0.35 -10.29 -0.48
CA SER A 13 -0.68 -9.27 -1.47
C SER A 13 -0.22 -9.69 -2.87
N LEU A 14 0.91 -10.38 -3.00
CA LEU A 14 1.35 -10.96 -4.27
C LEU A 14 0.37 -12.02 -4.77
N ARG A 15 -0.16 -12.88 -3.89
CA ARG A 15 -1.18 -13.85 -4.25
C ARG A 15 -2.48 -13.18 -4.73
N TRP A 16 -2.88 -12.09 -4.08
CA TRP A 16 -4.02 -11.31 -4.54
C TRP A 16 -3.77 -10.72 -5.94
N LEU A 17 -2.56 -10.18 -6.17
CA LEU A 17 -2.18 -9.63 -7.47
C LEU A 17 -2.20 -10.70 -8.56
N ASP A 18 -1.77 -11.93 -8.24
CA ASP A 18 -1.90 -13.07 -9.16
C ASP A 18 -3.37 -13.31 -9.57
N ARG A 19 -4.28 -13.26 -8.61
CA ARG A 19 -5.72 -13.41 -8.90
C ARG A 19 -6.24 -12.29 -9.78
N LEU A 20 -5.81 -11.06 -9.51
CA LEU A 20 -6.20 -9.92 -10.34
C LEU A 20 -5.73 -10.07 -11.77
N GLU A 21 -4.48 -10.48 -11.97
CA GLU A 21 -3.91 -10.65 -13.31
C GLU A 21 -4.58 -11.77 -14.10
N ARG A 22 -5.14 -12.77 -13.42
CA ARG A 22 -5.86 -13.89 -14.05
C ARG A 22 -7.34 -13.60 -14.26
N ALA A 23 -7.86 -12.55 -13.65
CA ALA A 23 -9.26 -12.21 -13.77
C ALA A 23 -9.58 -11.78 -15.21
N PRO A 24 -10.74 -12.20 -15.78
CA PRO A 24 -11.08 -11.83 -17.15
C PRO A 24 -11.26 -10.33 -17.36
N GLN A 25 -11.88 -9.65 -16.42
CA GLN A 25 -12.18 -8.23 -16.51
C GLN A 25 -12.09 -7.55 -15.15
N PRO A 26 -10.87 -7.44 -14.58
CA PRO A 26 -10.72 -6.72 -13.33
C PRO A 26 -10.99 -5.23 -13.56
N LYS A 27 -11.67 -4.61 -12.60
CA LYS A 27 -12.00 -3.19 -12.73
C LYS A 27 -12.08 -2.53 -11.36
N ALA A 28 -11.79 -1.23 -11.32
CA ALA A 28 -12.06 -0.41 -10.15
C ALA A 28 -13.46 0.19 -10.25
N ILE A 29 -14.14 0.29 -9.12
CA ILE A 29 -15.48 0.87 -9.01
C ILE A 29 -15.47 2.19 -8.22
N GLY A 30 -14.31 2.64 -7.78
CA GLY A 30 -14.14 3.91 -7.08
C GLY A 30 -13.83 5.07 -8.02
N ALA A 31 -13.28 6.14 -7.46
CA ALA A 31 -13.00 7.38 -8.17
C ALA A 31 -11.85 7.26 -9.18
N TRP A 32 -10.91 6.34 -8.95
CA TRP A 32 -9.75 6.16 -9.81
C TRP A 32 -9.89 4.94 -10.72
N PRO A 33 -9.36 5.01 -11.95
CA PRO A 33 -9.25 3.81 -12.79
C PRO A 33 -8.32 2.76 -12.13
N LEU A 34 -8.48 1.50 -12.52
CA LEU A 34 -7.72 0.40 -11.91
C LEU A 34 -6.20 0.63 -11.98
N GLY A 35 -5.70 1.07 -13.13
CA GLY A 35 -4.27 1.35 -13.27
C GLY A 35 -3.76 2.37 -12.27
N ALA A 36 -4.54 3.42 -12.01
CA ALA A 36 -4.17 4.44 -11.03
C ALA A 36 -4.15 3.90 -9.61
N VAL A 37 -5.10 3.04 -9.24
CA VAL A 37 -5.11 2.40 -7.92
C VAL A 37 -3.86 1.53 -7.73
N LEU A 38 -3.51 0.74 -8.74
CA LEU A 38 -2.33 -0.13 -8.68
C LEU A 38 -1.02 0.68 -8.63
N GLU A 39 -0.94 1.80 -9.37
CA GLU A 39 0.21 2.71 -9.29
C GLU A 39 0.33 3.34 -7.91
N HIS A 40 -0.79 3.75 -7.31
CA HIS A 40 -0.81 4.31 -5.96
C HIS A 40 -0.26 3.31 -4.94
N MET A 41 -0.67 2.05 -5.03
CA MET A 41 -0.13 0.98 -4.18
C MET A 41 1.38 0.82 -4.39
N ALA A 42 1.84 0.83 -5.64
CA ALA A 42 3.26 0.72 -5.97
C ALA A 42 4.06 1.89 -5.42
N GLN A 43 3.56 3.12 -5.59
CA GLN A 43 4.20 4.32 -5.03
C GLN A 43 4.40 4.21 -3.53
N SER A 44 3.38 3.77 -2.81
CA SER A 44 3.45 3.63 -1.35
C SER A 44 4.56 2.67 -0.93
N ILE A 45 4.69 1.54 -1.62
CA ILE A 45 5.72 0.55 -1.33
C ILE A 45 7.10 1.08 -1.70
N GLU A 46 7.26 1.65 -2.90
CA GLU A 46 8.53 2.22 -3.37
C GLU A 46 9.03 3.31 -2.42
N MET A 47 8.14 4.20 -1.98
CA MET A 47 8.51 5.32 -1.12
C MET A 47 8.95 4.88 0.28
N SER A 48 8.51 3.73 0.77
CA SER A 48 9.04 3.19 2.03
C SER A 48 10.52 2.86 1.93
N MET A 49 11.02 2.58 0.74
CA MET A 49 12.44 2.30 0.47
C MET A 49 13.20 3.54 -0.01
N ASP A 50 12.57 4.39 -0.83
CA ASP A 50 13.21 5.51 -1.50
C ASP A 50 12.96 6.86 -0.83
N GLY A 51 11.92 6.98 -0.03
CA GLY A 51 11.54 8.20 0.68
C GLY A 51 10.21 8.76 0.21
N PHE A 52 9.45 9.33 1.14
CA PHE A 52 8.20 10.02 0.85
C PHE A 52 8.49 11.49 0.54
N PRO A 53 7.85 12.07 -0.51
CA PRO A 53 8.15 13.45 -0.93
C PRO A 53 7.79 14.50 0.14
N GLN A 54 6.72 14.26 0.90
CA GLN A 54 6.27 15.13 1.98
C GLN A 54 5.92 14.28 3.19
N ALA A 55 6.12 14.83 4.38
CA ALA A 55 5.79 14.16 5.63
C ALA A 55 4.98 15.08 6.51
N LYS A 56 4.09 14.49 7.31
CA LYS A 56 3.46 15.19 8.43
C LYS A 56 4.53 15.56 9.45
N GLY A 57 4.30 16.62 10.22
CA GLY A 57 5.26 17.04 11.24
C GLY A 57 5.59 15.90 12.23
N ALA A 58 6.78 15.96 12.83
CA ALA A 58 7.24 14.92 13.75
C ALA A 58 6.27 14.73 14.93
N PHE A 59 5.69 15.81 15.42
CA PHE A 59 4.70 15.72 16.50
C PHE A 59 3.47 14.92 16.08
N PHE A 60 2.95 15.15 14.88
CA PHE A 60 1.83 14.40 14.34
C PHE A 60 2.18 12.91 14.20
N GLN A 61 3.37 12.61 13.66
CA GLN A 61 3.82 11.22 13.48
C GLN A 61 3.93 10.48 14.81
N LYS A 62 4.43 11.15 15.85
CA LYS A 62 4.61 10.55 17.18
C LYS A 62 3.31 10.42 17.98
N THR A 63 2.28 11.20 17.64
CA THR A 63 1.01 11.23 18.38
C THR A 63 -0.12 10.65 17.54
N ALA A 64 -0.80 11.48 16.76
CA ALA A 64 -1.99 11.07 16.01
C ALA A 64 -1.67 9.99 14.96
N GLY A 65 -0.53 10.10 14.24
CA GLY A 65 -0.13 9.11 13.24
C GLY A 65 0.18 7.76 13.86
N SER A 66 0.96 7.74 14.95
CA SER A 66 1.29 6.51 15.66
C SER A 66 0.06 5.88 16.30
N ALA A 67 -0.84 6.69 16.86
CA ALA A 67 -2.10 6.21 17.42
C ALA A 67 -3.01 5.60 16.33
N ALA A 68 -3.09 6.22 15.17
CA ALA A 68 -3.85 5.69 14.04
C ALA A 68 -3.28 4.35 13.57
N PHE A 69 -1.95 4.25 13.45
CA PHE A 69 -1.31 2.99 13.05
C PHE A 69 -1.55 1.89 14.07
N ALA A 70 -1.42 2.20 15.36
CA ALA A 70 -1.70 1.24 16.43
C ALA A 70 -3.14 0.74 16.38
N LEU A 71 -4.10 1.64 16.12
CA LEU A 71 -5.51 1.27 15.98
C LEU A 71 -5.73 0.36 14.77
N PHE A 72 -5.16 0.70 13.60
CA PHE A 72 -5.28 -0.13 12.40
C PHE A 72 -4.65 -1.51 12.61
N LYS A 73 -3.50 -1.57 13.27
CA LYS A 73 -2.82 -2.81 13.62
C LYS A 73 -3.69 -3.68 14.54
N TRP A 74 -4.29 -3.07 15.55
CA TRP A 74 -5.17 -3.78 16.49
C TRP A 74 -6.43 -4.29 15.82
N ARG A 75 -7.04 -3.49 14.94
CA ARG A 75 -8.25 -3.88 14.19
C ARG A 75 -7.95 -4.87 13.06
N GLY A 76 -6.69 -5.01 12.64
CA GLY A 76 -6.32 -5.77 11.47
C GLY A 76 -6.84 -5.15 10.16
N ARG A 77 -7.14 -3.86 10.19
CA ARG A 77 -7.78 -3.17 9.09
C ARG A 77 -7.39 -1.69 9.11
N MET A 78 -7.09 -1.15 7.94
CA MET A 78 -6.84 0.27 7.73
C MET A 78 -8.07 0.93 7.11
N SER A 79 -8.35 2.18 7.51
CA SER A 79 -9.43 2.97 6.93
C SER A 79 -8.90 4.37 6.61
N HIS A 80 -8.96 4.75 5.35
CA HIS A 80 -8.61 6.10 4.87
C HIS A 80 -9.35 6.38 3.59
N GLY A 81 -9.27 7.62 3.09
CA GLY A 81 -9.90 7.99 1.82
C GLY A 81 -9.30 7.20 0.66
N LEU A 82 -10.13 6.53 -0.12
CA LEU A 82 -9.67 5.68 -1.23
C LEU A 82 -9.18 6.50 -2.43
N ALA A 83 -9.50 7.79 -2.49
CA ALA A 83 -9.07 8.70 -3.56
C ALA A 83 -8.03 9.71 -3.08
N ASP A 84 -7.37 9.44 -1.95
CA ASP A 84 -6.36 10.34 -1.39
C ASP A 84 -4.97 9.95 -1.90
N PRO A 85 -4.32 10.79 -2.73
CA PRO A 85 -2.95 10.49 -3.18
C PRO A 85 -1.95 10.65 -2.03
N ILE A 86 -0.78 10.06 -2.19
CA ILE A 86 0.33 10.29 -1.27
C ILE A 86 0.78 11.75 -1.42
N PRO A 87 0.90 12.52 -0.32
CA PRO A 87 1.28 13.94 -0.42
C PRO A 87 2.57 14.14 -1.20
N GLY A 88 2.53 14.99 -2.21
CA GLY A 88 3.69 15.32 -3.04
C GLY A 88 4.09 14.26 -4.06
N ALA A 89 3.39 13.14 -4.15
CA ALA A 89 3.70 12.10 -5.11
C ALA A 89 3.44 12.56 -6.54
N PRO A 90 4.17 12.02 -7.53
CA PRO A 90 3.87 12.27 -8.94
C PRO A 90 2.43 11.89 -9.26
N ALA A 91 1.84 12.57 -10.24
CA ALA A 91 0.47 12.30 -10.69
C ALA A 91 0.35 10.85 -11.14
N LEU A 92 -0.80 10.23 -10.78
CA LEU A 92 -1.09 8.86 -11.19
C LEU A 92 -1.48 8.82 -12.66
N GLY A 93 -0.99 7.81 -13.38
CA GLY A 93 -1.41 7.56 -14.74
C GLY A 93 -2.86 7.07 -14.77
N GLY A 94 -3.62 7.55 -15.73
CA GLY A 94 -5.01 7.14 -15.91
C GLY A 94 -5.22 6.30 -17.18
N GLY A 95 -4.20 5.58 -17.62
CA GLY A 95 -4.25 4.80 -18.86
C GLY A 95 -5.35 3.74 -18.86
N ALA A 96 -5.84 3.41 -20.06
CA ALA A 96 -6.87 2.39 -20.23
C ALA A 96 -6.36 0.98 -19.89
N ASP A 97 -5.06 0.76 -20.00
CA ASP A 97 -4.44 -0.53 -19.70
C ASP A 97 -3.83 -0.52 -18.31
N TRP A 98 -4.35 -1.37 -17.44
CA TRP A 98 -3.89 -1.51 -16.07
C TRP A 98 -2.65 -2.41 -15.93
N ARG A 99 -2.30 -3.17 -16.96
CA ARG A 99 -1.24 -4.18 -16.88
C ARG A 99 0.14 -3.62 -16.56
N PRO A 100 0.59 -2.50 -17.15
CA PRO A 100 1.87 -1.91 -16.74
C PRO A 100 1.93 -1.54 -15.25
N ALA A 101 0.82 -1.05 -14.70
CA ALA A 101 0.74 -0.73 -13.28
C ALA A 101 0.81 -1.98 -12.40
N ALA A 102 0.19 -3.08 -12.83
CA ALA A 102 0.28 -4.37 -12.13
C ALA A 102 1.71 -4.90 -12.11
N ILE A 103 2.44 -4.77 -13.22
CA ILE A 103 3.85 -5.15 -13.31
C ILE A 103 4.68 -4.31 -12.33
N ARG A 104 4.48 -3.01 -12.32
CA ARG A 104 5.17 -2.10 -11.39
C ARG A 104 4.88 -2.47 -9.93
N LEU A 105 3.63 -2.77 -9.61
CA LEU A 105 3.25 -3.17 -8.26
C LEU A 105 3.94 -4.47 -7.85
N ARG A 106 3.98 -5.46 -8.73
CA ARG A 106 4.70 -6.72 -8.48
C ARG A 106 6.17 -6.50 -8.23
N GLN A 107 6.80 -5.65 -9.03
CA GLN A 107 8.21 -5.29 -8.87
C GLN A 107 8.45 -4.61 -7.52
N ALA A 108 7.57 -3.69 -7.12
CA ALA A 108 7.67 -3.00 -5.84
C ALA A 108 7.55 -3.98 -4.66
N MET A 109 6.59 -4.91 -4.72
CA MET A 109 6.40 -5.93 -3.70
C MET A 109 7.61 -6.86 -3.59
N THR A 110 8.12 -7.33 -4.71
CA THR A 110 9.29 -8.23 -4.77
C THR A 110 10.52 -7.53 -4.25
N ARG A 111 10.74 -6.29 -4.67
CA ARG A 111 11.85 -5.47 -4.17
C ARG A 111 11.77 -5.27 -2.67
N PHE A 112 10.59 -4.96 -2.14
CA PHE A 112 10.39 -4.76 -0.71
C PHE A 112 10.71 -6.03 0.07
N ASN A 113 10.23 -7.18 -0.37
CA ASN A 113 10.48 -8.45 0.32
C ASN A 113 11.98 -8.76 0.42
N ALA A 114 12.75 -8.40 -0.62
CA ALA A 114 14.19 -8.63 -0.66
C ALA A 114 15.02 -7.48 -0.05
N TYR A 115 14.39 -6.38 0.31
CA TYR A 115 15.09 -5.17 0.73
C TYR A 115 15.60 -5.29 2.17
N ASN A 116 16.90 -5.06 2.35
CA ASN A 116 17.57 -5.12 3.64
C ASN A 116 18.16 -3.78 4.09
N GLY A 117 17.97 -2.73 3.29
CA GLY A 117 18.44 -1.38 3.61
C GLY A 117 17.54 -0.67 4.63
N PRO A 118 17.92 0.55 5.03
CA PRO A 118 17.11 1.35 5.93
C PRO A 118 15.82 1.79 5.25
N LEU A 119 14.70 1.63 5.92
CA LEU A 119 13.40 2.11 5.45
C LEU A 119 13.22 3.57 5.86
N LYS A 120 12.55 4.34 5.01
CA LYS A 120 12.31 5.76 5.25
C LYS A 120 11.07 5.93 6.12
N PRO A 121 11.01 6.99 6.96
CA PRO A 121 9.82 7.24 7.77
C PRO A 121 8.57 7.38 6.90
N HIS A 122 7.49 6.75 7.33
CA HIS A 122 6.18 6.89 6.68
C HIS A 122 5.70 8.34 6.84
N PHE A 123 5.08 8.89 5.81
CA PHE A 123 4.66 10.30 5.82
C PHE A 123 3.67 10.63 6.96
N ALA A 124 2.89 9.67 7.42
CA ALA A 124 1.90 9.87 8.48
C ALA A 124 2.26 9.16 9.79
N TYR A 125 2.84 7.96 9.72
CA TYR A 125 3.08 7.12 10.89
C TYR A 125 4.49 7.25 11.47
N GLY A 126 5.42 7.89 10.75
CA GLY A 126 6.80 8.03 11.19
C GLY A 126 7.65 6.79 10.94
N ALA A 127 8.70 6.62 11.72
CA ALA A 127 9.62 5.51 11.57
C ALA A 127 8.94 4.18 11.91
N LEU A 128 9.02 3.22 10.98
CA LEU A 128 8.49 1.87 11.14
C LEU A 128 9.58 0.85 10.85
N SER A 129 9.54 -0.28 11.54
CA SER A 129 10.37 -1.44 11.23
C SER A 129 9.89 -2.09 9.92
N LYS A 130 10.70 -3.00 9.36
CA LYS A 130 10.29 -3.72 8.16
C LYS A 130 9.01 -4.55 8.37
N PRO A 131 8.84 -5.33 9.47
CA PRO A 131 7.57 -6.01 9.74
C PRO A 131 6.39 -5.04 9.86
N GLU A 132 6.59 -3.87 10.45
CA GLU A 132 5.53 -2.85 10.56
C GLU A 132 5.17 -2.27 9.20
N PHE A 133 6.15 -2.01 8.34
CA PHE A 133 5.88 -1.58 6.97
C PHE A 133 5.19 -2.67 6.15
N ALA A 134 5.60 -3.93 6.31
CA ALA A 134 4.92 -5.03 5.64
C ALA A 134 3.44 -5.08 6.03
N LEU A 135 3.14 -4.94 7.31
CA LEU A 135 1.76 -4.86 7.79
C LEU A 135 1.03 -3.64 7.22
N ALA A 136 1.66 -2.46 7.27
CA ALA A 136 1.06 -1.24 6.74
C ALA A 136 0.73 -1.36 5.24
N HIS A 137 1.64 -1.91 4.45
CA HIS A 137 1.42 -2.11 3.02
C HIS A 137 0.30 -3.12 2.75
N ASN A 138 0.27 -4.24 3.48
CA ASN A 138 -0.79 -5.22 3.33
C ASN A 138 -2.15 -4.63 3.70
N LEU A 139 -2.25 -3.90 4.80
CA LEU A 139 -3.50 -3.24 5.21
C LEU A 139 -3.96 -2.19 4.20
N HIS A 140 -3.02 -1.43 3.64
CA HIS A 140 -3.30 -0.44 2.61
C HIS A 140 -3.88 -1.10 1.35
N ILE A 141 -3.28 -2.19 0.90
CA ILE A 141 -3.74 -2.95 -0.26
C ILE A 141 -5.11 -3.56 0.02
N ILE A 142 -5.32 -4.14 1.20
CA ILE A 142 -6.62 -4.69 1.61
C ILE A 142 -7.70 -3.60 1.60
N ASN A 143 -7.39 -2.41 2.08
CA ASN A 143 -8.33 -1.29 2.05
C ASN A 143 -8.76 -0.94 0.62
N HIS A 144 -7.82 -0.90 -0.32
CA HIS A 144 -8.13 -0.62 -1.73
C HIS A 144 -8.83 -1.78 -2.44
N GLN A 145 -8.73 -3.01 -1.94
CA GLN A 145 -9.44 -4.15 -2.53
C GLN A 145 -10.96 -3.96 -2.50
N ASP A 146 -11.47 -3.17 -1.56
CA ASP A 146 -12.91 -2.88 -1.46
C ASP A 146 -13.43 -2.14 -2.70
N GLU A 147 -12.56 -1.48 -3.46
CA GLU A 147 -12.95 -0.76 -4.68
C GLU A 147 -12.57 -1.50 -5.97
N ILE A 148 -12.07 -2.73 -5.87
CA ILE A 148 -11.62 -3.51 -7.02
C ILE A 148 -12.45 -4.78 -7.15
N MET A 149 -13.03 -4.98 -8.32
CA MET A 149 -13.75 -6.20 -8.66
C MET A 149 -12.92 -7.06 -9.59
N LEU A 150 -12.82 -8.35 -9.30
CA LEU A 150 -12.04 -9.30 -10.09
C LEU A 150 -12.85 -10.05 -11.15
N SER A 151 -14.14 -9.90 -11.16
CA SER A 151 -15.01 -10.58 -12.13
C SER A 151 -15.99 -9.63 -12.77
#